data_e03c7fa69b0779b343b489ad2c890441
#
_entry.id   e03c7fa69b0779b343b489ad2c890441
#
_cell.length_a   1.000
_cell.length_b   1.000
_cell.length_c   1.000
_cell.angle_alpha   90.00
_cell.angle_beta   90.00
_cell.angle_gamma   90.00
#
_symmetry.space_group_name_H-M   'P 1'
#
loop_
_entity.id
_entity.type
_entity.pdbx_description
1 polymer ?
#
loop_
_entity_poly.entity_id
_entity_poly.type
_entity_poly.pdbx_seq_one_letter_code
_entity_poly.pdbx_strand_id
1 'polypeptide(L)'
;YMKVALVHDYIKEFGGAERVLRVLSDLYPSAPIYTAFRVKGSTCDKEFSDRKIVESKWAIILKYFNLYSPLRFLAPLVWSSIDLSEYDLVITSCSSFFARGFKTGKNTKVVAYCHTPPRFLYGYETSINLQRFWVVRVYAVVVNHFLRLFDYWSASKINNWIVNSENVKKRVWKFYRKDSVVIYPPVEVEKLSKASKEVKKENYFLIVSR
;
A
#
# COMPACT_ATOMS: atom_id res chain seq x y z
N TYR A 1 -6.81 11.48 -24.51
CA TYR A 1 -6.84 10.32 -23.60
C TYR A 1 -6.23 10.72 -22.26
N MET A 2 -6.90 10.43 -21.15
CA MET A 2 -6.41 10.66 -19.80
C MET A 2 -5.25 9.69 -19.49
N LYS A 3 -4.07 10.22 -19.13
CA LYS A 3 -2.92 9.41 -18.72
C LYS A 3 -3.06 9.02 -17.26
N VAL A 4 -3.08 7.71 -16.98
CA VAL A 4 -3.24 7.17 -15.62
C VAL A 4 -1.98 6.43 -15.18
N ALA A 5 -1.58 6.59 -13.92
CA ALA A 5 -0.57 5.77 -13.26
C ALA A 5 -1.15 5.16 -11.98
N LEU A 6 -0.74 3.93 -11.70
CA LEU A 6 -1.01 3.26 -10.42
C LEU A 6 0.24 3.30 -9.55
N VAL A 7 0.06 3.45 -8.25
CA VAL A 7 1.16 3.41 -7.28
C VAL A 7 0.82 2.40 -6.19
N HIS A 8 1.81 1.58 -5.79
CA HIS A 8 1.62 0.59 -4.72
C HIS A 8 2.86 0.50 -3.84
N ASP A 9 2.69 0.15 -2.58
CA ASP A 9 3.77 0.12 -1.59
C ASP A 9 4.97 -0.71 -2.08
N TYR A 10 4.77 -2.01 -2.32
CA TYR A 10 5.79 -2.93 -2.87
C TYR A 10 5.15 -4.21 -3.43
N ILE A 11 5.82 -4.86 -4.36
CA ILE A 11 5.37 -6.09 -5.03
C ILE A 11 6.16 -7.29 -4.45
N LYS A 12 5.56 -8.03 -3.51
CA LYS A 12 6.20 -9.17 -2.83
C LYS A 12 5.25 -10.36 -2.63
N GLU A 13 4.20 -10.19 -1.86
CA GLU A 13 3.25 -11.25 -1.55
C GLU A 13 1.87 -10.84 -2.06
N PHE A 14 1.14 -11.77 -2.67
CA PHE A 14 -0.21 -11.51 -3.14
C PHE A 14 -1.20 -11.63 -1.98
N GLY A 15 -1.70 -10.50 -1.50
CA GLY A 15 -2.62 -10.40 -0.37
C GLY A 15 -3.85 -9.55 -0.69
N GLY A 16 -4.48 -9.02 0.36
CA GLY A 16 -5.70 -8.22 0.22
C GLY A 16 -5.49 -6.88 -0.50
N ALA A 17 -4.36 -6.22 -0.26
CA ALA A 17 -4.03 -4.96 -0.91
C ALA A 17 -3.72 -5.16 -2.40
N GLU A 18 -3.02 -6.24 -2.72
CA GLU A 18 -2.64 -6.58 -4.08
C GLU A 18 -3.84 -7.05 -4.92
N ARG A 19 -4.87 -7.65 -4.29
CA ARG A 19 -6.15 -7.92 -4.97
C ARG A 19 -6.85 -6.64 -5.40
N VAL A 20 -6.86 -5.62 -4.56
CA VAL A 20 -7.38 -4.29 -4.94
C VAL A 20 -6.56 -3.70 -6.09
N LEU A 21 -5.23 -3.77 -5.99
CA LEU A 21 -4.34 -3.31 -7.05
C LEU A 21 -4.61 -4.06 -8.38
N ARG A 22 -4.88 -5.37 -8.33
CA ARG A 22 -5.21 -6.17 -9.53
C ARG A 22 -6.47 -5.61 -10.20
N VAL A 23 -7.54 -5.40 -9.45
CA VAL A 23 -8.78 -4.83 -9.98
C VAL A 23 -8.54 -3.42 -10.54
N LEU A 24 -7.78 -2.57 -9.85
CA LEU A 24 -7.41 -1.25 -10.38
C LEU A 24 -6.61 -1.35 -11.69
N SER A 25 -5.70 -2.33 -11.80
CA SER A 25 -4.93 -2.55 -13.01
C SER A 25 -5.75 -3.14 -14.18
N ASP A 26 -6.83 -3.84 -13.88
CA ASP A 26 -7.79 -4.32 -14.87
C ASP A 26 -8.70 -3.20 -15.38
N LEU A 27 -9.07 -2.25 -14.51
CA LEU A 27 -9.81 -1.03 -14.90
C LEU A 27 -8.97 -0.07 -15.77
N TYR A 28 -7.65 -0.07 -15.56
CA TYR A 28 -6.69 0.77 -16.29
C TYR A 28 -5.55 -0.07 -16.90
N PRO A 29 -5.81 -0.90 -17.93
CA PRO A 29 -4.84 -1.89 -18.41
C PRO A 29 -3.53 -1.31 -18.97
N SER A 30 -3.58 -0.08 -19.46
CA SER A 30 -2.40 0.65 -19.99
C SER A 30 -1.61 1.41 -18.93
N ALA A 31 -2.13 1.52 -17.69
CA ALA A 31 -1.48 2.27 -16.62
C ALA A 31 -0.27 1.49 -16.06
N PRO A 32 0.93 2.08 -16.04
CA PRO A 32 2.06 1.48 -15.35
C PRO A 32 1.85 1.48 -13.83
N ILE A 33 2.40 0.47 -13.15
CA ILE A 33 2.40 0.34 -11.70
C ILE A 33 3.76 0.79 -11.18
N TYR A 34 3.79 1.89 -10.43
CA TYR A 34 4.98 2.38 -9.73
C TYR A 34 5.04 1.81 -8.31
N THR A 35 6.23 1.38 -7.90
CA THR A 35 6.41 0.73 -6.60
C THR A 35 7.76 1.03 -5.98
N ALA A 36 7.87 0.94 -4.66
CA ALA A 36 9.15 1.11 -3.98
C ALA A 36 10.16 0.04 -4.42
N PHE A 37 9.74 -1.21 -4.45
CA PHE A 37 10.54 -2.34 -4.93
C PHE A 37 9.66 -3.52 -5.33
N ARG A 38 10.24 -4.44 -6.10
CA ARG A 38 9.60 -5.68 -6.59
C ARG A 38 10.51 -6.87 -6.29
N VAL A 39 9.96 -7.93 -5.74
CA VAL A 39 10.65 -9.22 -5.55
C VAL A 39 10.29 -10.12 -6.71
N LYS A 40 11.23 -10.28 -7.66
CA LYS A 40 11.03 -11.11 -8.87
C LYS A 40 10.75 -12.56 -8.49
N GLY A 41 9.78 -13.18 -9.19
CA GLY A 41 9.37 -14.56 -8.97
C GLY A 41 8.47 -14.78 -7.74
N SER A 42 8.15 -13.74 -6.98
CA SER A 42 7.19 -13.80 -5.87
C SER A 42 5.76 -14.06 -6.36
N THR A 43 4.86 -14.43 -5.44
CA THR A 43 3.44 -14.68 -5.78
C THR A 43 2.78 -13.44 -6.39
N CYS A 44 3.05 -12.26 -5.86
CA CYS A 44 2.55 -11.01 -6.38
C CYS A 44 3.18 -10.67 -7.75
N ASP A 45 4.47 -10.90 -7.92
CA ASP A 45 5.18 -10.64 -9.17
C ASP A 45 4.63 -11.46 -10.34
N LYS A 46 4.30 -12.73 -10.08
CA LYS A 46 3.67 -13.62 -11.07
C LYS A 46 2.29 -13.13 -11.48
N GLU A 47 1.50 -12.65 -10.52
CA GLU A 47 0.14 -12.14 -10.76
C GLU A 47 0.13 -10.89 -11.63
N PHE A 48 1.16 -10.05 -11.55
CA PHE A 48 1.30 -8.83 -12.34
C PHE A 48 2.30 -8.97 -13.51
N SER A 49 2.57 -10.20 -13.96
CA SER A 49 3.50 -10.47 -15.07
C SER A 49 3.08 -9.83 -16.40
N ASP A 50 1.78 -9.60 -16.58
CA ASP A 50 1.14 -8.94 -17.73
C ASP A 50 1.13 -7.40 -17.63
N ARG A 51 1.69 -6.82 -16.57
CA ARG A 51 1.66 -5.37 -16.30
C ARG A 51 3.07 -4.75 -16.33
N LYS A 52 3.12 -3.49 -16.75
CA LYS A 52 4.36 -2.70 -16.68
C LYS A 52 4.58 -2.24 -15.25
N ILE A 53 5.61 -2.79 -14.58
CA ILE A 53 6.01 -2.41 -13.22
C ILE A 53 7.27 -1.56 -13.29
N VAL A 54 7.24 -0.40 -12.63
CA VAL A 54 8.35 0.56 -12.54
C VAL A 54 8.77 0.68 -11.08
N GLU A 55 9.99 0.26 -10.80
CA GLU A 55 10.56 0.32 -9.43
C GLU A 55 11.22 1.68 -9.17
N SER A 56 11.25 2.09 -7.90
CA SER A 56 12.02 3.27 -7.50
C SER A 56 13.53 3.07 -7.72
N LYS A 57 14.28 4.16 -7.84
CA LYS A 57 15.75 4.13 -7.93
C LYS A 57 16.41 3.51 -6.68
N TRP A 58 15.70 3.48 -5.55
CA TRP A 58 16.15 2.92 -4.27
C TRP A 58 15.84 1.43 -4.10
N ALA A 59 15.16 0.80 -5.07
CA ALA A 59 14.75 -0.59 -5.00
C ALA A 59 15.89 -1.57 -4.71
N ILE A 60 17.08 -1.32 -5.28
CA ILE A 60 18.27 -2.17 -5.08
C ILE A 60 18.64 -2.22 -3.59
N ILE A 61 18.70 -1.07 -2.92
CA ILE A 61 19.06 -0.99 -1.49
C ILE A 61 18.02 -1.68 -0.62
N LEU A 62 16.73 -1.47 -0.93
CA LEU A 62 15.62 -2.08 -0.17
C LEU A 62 15.59 -3.62 -0.30
N LYS A 63 16.00 -4.16 -1.46
CA LYS A 63 16.04 -5.60 -1.73
C LYS A 63 17.25 -6.30 -1.13
N TYR A 64 18.42 -5.67 -1.17
CA TYR A 64 19.71 -6.30 -0.91
C TYR A 64 19.80 -7.00 0.46
N PHE A 65 19.12 -6.47 1.48
CA PHE A 65 19.15 -7.04 2.84
C PHE A 65 17.80 -7.58 3.31
N ASN A 66 16.78 -7.61 2.46
CA ASN A 66 15.39 -7.85 2.90
C ASN A 66 14.98 -6.92 4.07
N LEU A 67 15.69 -5.79 4.22
CA LEU A 67 15.66 -4.85 5.36
C LEU A 67 14.68 -3.69 5.15
N TYR A 68 13.69 -3.84 4.27
CA TYR A 68 12.69 -2.79 4.04
C TYR A 68 12.01 -2.31 5.33
N SER A 69 11.93 -3.16 6.35
CA SER A 69 11.34 -2.80 7.64
C SER A 69 12.22 -1.84 8.46
N PRO A 70 13.51 -2.11 8.75
CA PRO A 70 14.39 -1.13 9.39
C PRO A 70 14.74 0.06 8.49
N LEU A 71 14.74 -0.10 7.16
CA LEU A 71 15.03 0.98 6.22
C LEU A 71 13.80 1.86 5.87
N ARG A 72 12.72 1.77 6.62
CA ARG A 72 11.53 2.62 6.40
C ARG A 72 11.81 4.12 6.46
N PHE A 73 12.84 4.53 7.16
CA PHE A 73 13.27 5.94 7.19
C PHE A 73 13.68 6.47 5.80
N LEU A 74 13.99 5.59 4.84
CA LEU A 74 14.25 5.95 3.45
C LEU A 74 12.96 6.19 2.63
N ALA A 75 11.79 5.88 3.16
CA ALA A 75 10.54 6.03 2.42
C ALA A 75 10.32 7.43 1.82
N PRO A 76 10.65 8.54 2.50
CA PRO A 76 10.59 9.87 1.89
C PRO A 76 11.45 10.01 0.63
N LEU A 77 12.67 9.47 0.64
CA LEU A 77 13.58 9.49 -0.51
C LEU A 77 13.10 8.57 -1.63
N VAL A 78 12.60 7.39 -1.28
CA VAL A 78 12.03 6.43 -2.23
C VAL A 78 10.92 7.08 -3.03
N TRP A 79 9.92 7.64 -2.35
CA TRP A 79 8.76 8.22 -3.01
C TRP A 79 9.07 9.53 -3.72
N SER A 80 9.88 10.42 -3.15
CA SER A 80 10.27 11.67 -3.81
C SER A 80 11.11 11.47 -5.09
N SER A 81 11.71 10.29 -5.27
CA SER A 81 12.47 9.93 -6.47
C SER A 81 11.59 9.57 -7.67
N ILE A 82 10.30 9.33 -7.45
CA ILE A 82 9.32 8.97 -8.48
C ILE A 82 8.66 10.25 -8.98
N ASP A 83 8.74 10.49 -10.28
CA ASP A 83 8.11 11.64 -10.94
C ASP A 83 6.92 11.17 -11.77
N LEU A 84 5.73 11.63 -11.39
CA LEU A 84 4.46 11.32 -12.02
C LEU A 84 3.79 12.57 -12.58
N SER A 85 4.56 13.62 -12.86
CA SER A 85 4.05 14.91 -13.33
C SER A 85 3.42 14.86 -14.73
N GLU A 86 3.73 13.83 -15.51
CA GLU A 86 3.15 13.61 -16.85
C GLU A 86 1.74 12.99 -16.84
N TYR A 87 1.28 12.52 -15.67
CA TYR A 87 -0.01 11.83 -15.55
C TYR A 87 -1.13 12.79 -15.12
N ASP A 88 -2.30 12.60 -15.71
CA ASP A 88 -3.51 13.35 -15.35
C ASP A 88 -4.14 12.82 -14.06
N LEU A 89 -4.08 11.48 -13.88
CA LEU A 89 -4.63 10.78 -12.72
C LEU A 89 -3.60 9.81 -12.16
N VAL A 90 -3.36 9.90 -10.85
CA VAL A 90 -2.58 8.92 -10.10
C VAL A 90 -3.47 8.27 -9.05
N ILE A 91 -3.59 6.93 -9.10
CA ILE A 91 -4.31 6.16 -8.09
C ILE A 91 -3.29 5.41 -7.25
N THR A 92 -3.20 5.75 -5.96
CA THR A 92 -2.28 5.09 -5.05
C THR A 92 -2.99 4.12 -4.11
N SER A 93 -2.53 2.87 -4.11
CA SER A 93 -2.94 1.81 -3.17
C SER A 93 -1.92 1.78 -2.03
N CYS A 94 -2.22 2.47 -0.93
CA CYS A 94 -1.26 2.77 0.12
C CYS A 94 -1.56 2.08 1.46
N SER A 95 -0.50 1.65 2.13
CA SER A 95 -0.58 1.08 3.48
C SER A 95 0.67 1.39 4.31
N SER A 96 1.47 0.39 4.63
CA SER A 96 2.56 0.47 5.60
C SER A 96 3.84 1.14 5.08
N PHE A 97 4.06 1.19 3.78
CA PHE A 97 5.23 1.83 3.18
C PHE A 97 4.89 3.17 2.49
N PHE A 98 3.76 3.74 2.88
CA PHE A 98 3.24 5.07 2.52
C PHE A 98 2.65 5.18 1.11
N ALA A 99 3.30 4.70 0.03
CA ALA A 99 2.95 4.86 -1.40
C ALA A 99 2.46 6.29 -1.75
N ARG A 100 3.08 7.31 -1.15
CA ARG A 100 2.70 8.73 -1.25
C ARG A 100 3.95 9.61 -1.19
N GLY A 101 3.82 10.89 -1.55
CA GLY A 101 4.93 11.85 -1.50
C GLY A 101 5.79 11.87 -2.77
N PHE A 102 5.34 11.20 -3.83
CA PHE A 102 5.91 11.30 -5.19
C PHE A 102 5.64 12.68 -5.80
N LYS A 103 6.42 13.04 -6.83
CA LYS A 103 6.23 14.30 -7.55
C LYS A 103 5.02 14.22 -8.49
N THR A 104 4.25 15.30 -8.56
CA THR A 104 3.07 15.42 -9.43
C THR A 104 3.07 16.75 -10.14
N GLY A 105 2.43 16.82 -11.31
CA GLY A 105 2.15 18.06 -12.00
C GLY A 105 1.07 18.90 -11.29
N LYS A 106 0.94 20.17 -11.67
CA LYS A 106 -0.07 21.10 -11.10
C LYS A 106 -1.50 20.60 -11.30
N ASN A 107 -1.78 19.94 -12.42
CA ASN A 107 -3.10 19.47 -12.80
C ASN A 107 -3.35 17.98 -12.49
N THR A 108 -2.33 17.27 -12.01
CA THR A 108 -2.45 15.85 -11.67
C THR A 108 -3.42 15.65 -10.51
N LYS A 109 -4.46 14.87 -10.71
CA LYS A 109 -5.37 14.41 -9.63
C LYS A 109 -4.78 13.18 -8.95
N VAL A 110 -4.75 13.19 -7.61
CA VAL A 110 -4.28 12.05 -6.83
C VAL A 110 -5.42 11.49 -5.99
N VAL A 111 -5.73 10.21 -6.21
CA VAL A 111 -6.72 9.44 -5.45
C VAL A 111 -6.01 8.36 -4.64
N ALA A 112 -6.22 8.32 -3.34
CA ALA A 112 -5.66 7.28 -2.50
C ALA A 112 -6.72 6.23 -2.13
N TYR A 113 -6.44 4.97 -2.44
CA TYR A 113 -7.10 3.83 -1.81
C TYR A 113 -6.25 3.39 -0.61
N CYS A 114 -6.68 3.77 0.58
CA CYS A 114 -5.96 3.52 1.82
C CYS A 114 -6.43 2.23 2.48
N HIS A 115 -5.54 1.23 2.56
CA HIS A 115 -5.82 -0.02 3.27
C HIS A 115 -5.80 0.18 4.79
N THR A 116 -4.85 0.96 5.27
CA THR A 116 -4.76 1.47 6.64
C THR A 116 -3.63 2.50 6.72
N PRO A 117 -3.75 3.56 7.51
CA PRO A 117 -2.59 4.36 7.90
C PRO A 117 -1.51 3.49 8.55
N PRO A 118 -0.21 3.83 8.42
CA PRO A 118 0.89 3.02 8.94
C PRO A 118 0.76 2.73 10.44
N ARG A 119 0.36 1.52 10.80
CA ARG A 119 0.04 1.12 12.19
C ARG A 119 1.17 1.39 13.18
N PHE A 120 2.42 1.13 12.76
CA PHE A 120 3.60 1.29 13.60
C PHE A 120 3.88 2.75 14.00
N LEU A 121 3.36 3.74 13.26
CA LEU A 121 3.51 5.16 13.59
C LEU A 121 2.52 5.62 14.67
N TYR A 122 1.38 4.95 14.77
CA TYR A 122 0.23 5.42 15.57
C TYR A 122 -0.13 4.51 16.74
N GLY A 123 0.83 3.68 17.19
CA GLY A 123 0.68 2.86 18.39
C GLY A 123 -0.23 1.64 18.26
N TYR A 124 -0.51 1.20 17.02
CA TYR A 124 -1.22 -0.06 16.80
C TYR A 124 -0.24 -1.23 16.74
N GLU A 125 -0.69 -2.38 17.22
CA GLU A 125 0.10 -3.61 17.20
C GLU A 125 0.55 -3.99 15.78
N THR A 126 1.80 -4.44 15.69
CA THR A 126 2.42 -4.94 14.47
C THR A 126 2.89 -6.38 14.69
N SER A 127 2.98 -7.15 13.61
CA SER A 127 3.30 -8.58 13.65
C SER A 127 4.68 -8.90 14.26
N ILE A 128 5.59 -7.94 14.31
CA ILE A 128 6.94 -8.12 14.84
C ILE A 128 7.20 -7.09 15.94
N ASN A 129 7.37 -7.55 17.17
CA ASN A 129 7.68 -6.70 18.31
C ASN A 129 9.19 -6.71 18.63
N LEU A 130 9.97 -5.94 17.85
CA LEU A 130 11.41 -5.73 18.10
C LEU A 130 11.68 -4.69 19.19
N GLN A 131 10.64 -4.05 19.73
CA GLN A 131 10.78 -2.98 20.74
C GLN A 131 11.20 -3.47 22.13
N ARG A 132 11.45 -4.79 22.32
CA ARG A 132 12.02 -5.32 23.56
C ARG A 132 13.44 -4.79 23.82
N PHE A 133 14.18 -4.41 22.77
CA PHE A 133 15.52 -3.84 22.89
C PHE A 133 15.46 -2.32 23.01
N TRP A 134 16.10 -1.76 24.04
CA TRP A 134 16.08 -0.31 24.31
C TRP A 134 16.62 0.54 23.16
N VAL A 135 17.69 0.09 22.49
CA VAL A 135 18.28 0.75 21.32
C VAL A 135 17.26 0.86 20.19
N VAL A 136 16.51 -0.24 19.92
CA VAL A 136 15.45 -0.26 18.91
C VAL A 136 14.30 0.69 19.28
N ARG A 137 13.99 0.82 20.59
CA ARG A 137 12.99 1.79 21.07
C ARG A 137 13.41 3.23 20.78
N VAL A 138 14.64 3.60 21.14
CA VAL A 138 15.18 4.96 20.90
C VAL A 138 15.17 5.26 19.40
N TYR A 139 15.71 4.35 18.58
CA TYR A 139 15.68 4.46 17.12
C TYR A 139 14.23 4.64 16.61
N ALA A 140 13.29 3.81 17.05
CA ALA A 140 11.92 3.88 16.62
C ALA A 140 11.24 5.20 17.02
N VAL A 141 11.51 5.74 18.21
CA VAL A 141 10.97 7.05 18.66
C VAL A 141 11.41 8.16 17.71
N VAL A 142 12.72 8.26 17.45
CA VAL A 142 13.29 9.30 16.58
C VAL A 142 12.80 9.14 15.14
N VAL A 143 12.98 7.97 14.55
CA VAL A 143 12.61 7.71 13.16
C VAL A 143 11.10 7.85 12.94
N ASN A 144 10.28 7.31 13.84
CA ASN A 144 8.83 7.42 13.72
C ASN A 144 8.34 8.87 13.87
N HIS A 145 9.06 9.73 14.60
CA HIS A 145 8.71 11.14 14.66
C HIS A 145 8.81 11.79 13.27
N PHE A 146 9.94 11.64 12.59
CA PHE A 146 10.14 12.18 11.23
C PHE A 146 9.22 11.51 10.20
N LEU A 147 8.99 10.21 10.33
CA LEU A 147 8.08 9.51 9.45
C LEU A 147 6.62 9.96 9.64
N ARG A 148 6.18 10.32 10.86
CA ARG A 148 4.85 10.91 11.08
C ARG A 148 4.69 12.27 10.39
N LEU A 149 5.74 13.09 10.41
CA LEU A 149 5.73 14.38 9.69
C LEU A 149 5.60 14.17 8.19
N PHE A 150 6.40 13.24 7.64
CA PHE A 150 6.31 12.86 6.22
C PHE A 150 4.93 12.26 5.88
N ASP A 151 4.41 11.37 6.72
CA ASP A 151 3.12 10.71 6.52
C ASP A 151 1.99 11.74 6.45
N TYR A 152 1.94 12.69 7.39
CA TYR A 152 0.97 13.78 7.40
C TYR A 152 1.12 14.71 6.19
N TRP A 153 2.36 15.13 5.89
CA TRP A 153 2.65 15.99 4.75
C TRP A 153 2.27 15.31 3.42
N SER A 154 2.62 14.05 3.23
CA SER A 154 2.27 13.32 2.01
C SER A 154 0.76 13.08 1.89
N ALA A 155 0.07 12.87 3.02
CA ALA A 155 -1.38 12.75 3.06
C ALA A 155 -2.09 14.06 2.68
N SER A 156 -1.53 15.23 3.00
CA SER A 156 -2.11 16.53 2.65
C SER A 156 -2.19 16.77 1.14
N LYS A 157 -1.32 16.12 0.36
CA LYS A 157 -1.27 16.23 -1.11
C LYS A 157 -2.30 15.37 -1.85
N ILE A 158 -3.03 14.52 -1.14
CA ILE A 158 -4.06 13.67 -1.73
C ILE A 158 -5.35 14.46 -1.91
N ASN A 159 -5.92 14.42 -3.12
CA ASN A 159 -7.16 15.11 -3.45
C ASN A 159 -8.38 14.37 -2.90
N ASN A 160 -8.44 13.05 -3.12
CA ASN A 160 -9.57 12.23 -2.73
C ASN A 160 -9.11 10.96 -2.02
N TRP A 161 -9.80 10.59 -0.95
CA TRP A 161 -9.52 9.39 -0.18
C TRP A 161 -10.62 8.36 -0.32
N ILE A 162 -10.23 7.14 -0.67
CA ILE A 162 -11.04 5.94 -0.63
C ILE A 162 -10.43 5.02 0.43
N VAL A 163 -11.27 4.34 1.19
CA VAL A 163 -10.84 3.45 2.28
C VAL A 163 -11.59 2.12 2.20
N ASN A 164 -10.97 1.06 2.69
CA ASN A 164 -11.51 -0.29 2.63
C ASN A 164 -12.59 -0.60 3.70
N SER A 165 -12.80 0.27 4.68
CA SER A 165 -13.74 0.01 5.78
C SER A 165 -14.05 1.27 6.59
N GLU A 166 -15.17 1.25 7.31
CA GLU A 166 -15.53 2.32 8.25
C GLU A 166 -14.48 2.53 9.35
N ASN A 167 -13.81 1.46 9.79
CA ASN A 167 -12.74 1.57 10.76
C ASN A 167 -11.54 2.35 10.21
N VAL A 168 -11.15 2.10 8.95
CA VAL A 168 -10.06 2.86 8.30
C VAL A 168 -10.51 4.29 8.02
N LYS A 169 -11.77 4.54 7.68
CA LYS A 169 -12.34 5.89 7.56
C LYS A 169 -12.12 6.71 8.83
N LYS A 170 -12.46 6.13 10.00
CA LYS A 170 -12.23 6.76 11.31
C LYS A 170 -10.73 7.05 11.55
N ARG A 171 -9.83 6.15 11.12
CA ARG A 171 -8.37 6.35 11.24
C ARG A 171 -7.86 7.46 10.32
N VAL A 172 -8.30 7.52 9.06
CA VAL A 172 -7.94 8.60 8.11
C VAL A 172 -8.39 9.96 8.65
N TRP A 173 -9.62 10.05 9.14
CA TRP A 173 -10.08 11.25 9.81
C TRP A 173 -9.25 11.60 11.06
N LYS A 174 -8.99 10.62 11.91
CA LYS A 174 -8.22 10.83 13.15
C LYS A 174 -6.81 11.37 12.87
N PHE A 175 -6.09 10.81 11.90
CA PHE A 175 -4.67 11.12 11.68
C PHE A 175 -4.43 12.19 10.63
N TYR A 176 -5.27 12.27 9.59
CA TYR A 176 -5.06 13.18 8.47
C TYR A 176 -6.09 14.30 8.38
N ARG A 177 -7.19 14.22 9.15
CA ARG A 177 -8.32 15.16 9.06
C ARG A 177 -8.87 15.27 7.64
N LYS A 178 -8.94 14.13 6.94
CA LYS A 178 -9.44 14.01 5.57
C LYS A 178 -10.72 13.19 5.55
N ASP A 179 -11.72 13.69 4.82
CA ASP A 179 -12.91 12.90 4.50
C ASP A 179 -12.55 11.79 3.51
N SER A 180 -13.28 10.69 3.59
CA SER A 180 -13.05 9.53 2.74
C SER A 180 -14.33 8.77 2.44
N VAL A 181 -14.37 8.13 1.28
CA VAL A 181 -15.46 7.26 0.84
C VAL A 181 -15.07 5.81 1.12
N VAL A 182 -15.99 5.03 1.68
CA VAL A 182 -15.76 3.60 1.90
C VAL A 182 -16.13 2.83 0.63
N ILE A 183 -15.14 2.12 0.07
CA ILE A 183 -15.33 1.14 -0.99
C ILE A 183 -14.66 -0.15 -0.52
N TYR A 184 -15.46 -1.17 -0.22
CA TYR A 184 -14.97 -2.45 0.27
C TYR A 184 -14.09 -3.15 -0.76
N PRO A 185 -13.08 -3.94 -0.33
CA PRO A 185 -12.24 -4.71 -1.23
C PRO A 185 -13.05 -5.69 -2.08
N PRO A 186 -12.64 -5.96 -3.31
CA PRO A 186 -13.33 -6.90 -4.20
C PRO A 186 -13.24 -8.33 -3.68
N VAL A 187 -14.30 -9.09 -3.90
CA VAL A 187 -14.40 -10.52 -3.55
C VAL A 187 -14.81 -11.31 -4.78
N GLU A 188 -14.10 -12.41 -5.08
CA GLU A 188 -14.42 -13.32 -6.19
C GLU A 188 -15.59 -14.24 -5.82
N VAL A 189 -16.80 -13.69 -5.79
CA VAL A 189 -18.03 -14.39 -5.35
C VAL A 189 -18.31 -15.64 -6.18
N GLU A 190 -18.08 -15.60 -7.50
CA GLU A 190 -18.34 -16.74 -8.37
C GLU A 190 -17.46 -17.95 -8.06
N LYS A 191 -16.16 -17.74 -7.82
CA LYS A 191 -15.23 -18.80 -7.40
C LYS A 191 -15.63 -19.40 -6.06
N LEU A 192 -15.97 -18.53 -5.10
CA LEU A 192 -16.37 -18.97 -3.76
C LEU A 192 -17.70 -19.72 -3.78
N SER A 193 -18.67 -19.28 -4.58
CA SER A 193 -19.97 -19.93 -4.74
C SER A 193 -19.85 -21.32 -5.37
N LYS A 194 -18.99 -21.48 -6.38
CA LYS A 194 -18.72 -22.82 -6.97
C LYS A 194 -18.06 -23.74 -5.95
N ALA A 195 -16.99 -23.29 -5.31
CA ALA A 195 -16.29 -24.08 -4.29
C ALA A 195 -17.19 -24.49 -3.12
N SER A 196 -18.10 -23.62 -2.67
CA SER A 196 -18.99 -23.92 -1.54
C SER A 196 -20.04 -24.98 -1.84
N LYS A 197 -20.42 -25.20 -3.10
CA LYS A 197 -21.37 -26.24 -3.51
C LYS A 197 -20.77 -27.64 -3.46
N GLU A 198 -19.45 -27.76 -3.53
CA GLU A 198 -18.71 -29.04 -3.56
C GLU A 198 -18.26 -29.49 -2.16
N VAL A 199 -18.40 -28.62 -1.13
CA VAL A 199 -17.90 -28.92 0.22
C VAL A 199 -19.00 -29.55 1.08
N LYS A 200 -18.72 -30.76 1.58
CA LYS A 200 -19.55 -31.43 2.57
C LYS A 200 -19.43 -30.73 3.92
N LYS A 201 -20.56 -30.36 4.52
CA LYS A 201 -20.57 -29.72 5.85
C LYS A 201 -20.22 -30.76 6.92
N GLU A 202 -19.19 -30.45 7.72
CA GLU A 202 -18.75 -31.24 8.86
C GLU A 202 -18.73 -30.37 10.12
N ASN A 203 -18.81 -31.02 11.30
CA ASN A 203 -18.75 -30.29 12.59
C ASN A 203 -17.29 -30.07 13.01
N TYR A 204 -16.71 -28.91 12.62
CA TYR A 204 -15.39 -28.46 13.06
C TYR A 204 -15.31 -26.94 13.17
N PHE A 205 -14.32 -26.47 13.93
CA PHE A 205 -13.96 -25.05 13.97
C PHE A 205 -12.86 -24.78 12.95
N LEU A 206 -13.10 -23.84 12.04
CA LEU A 206 -12.10 -23.42 11.04
C LEU A 206 -11.46 -22.11 11.47
N ILE A 207 -10.12 -22.11 11.59
CA ILE A 207 -9.32 -20.90 11.74
C ILE A 207 -8.49 -20.73 10.48
N VAL A 208 -8.72 -19.61 9.79
CA VAL A 208 -7.90 -19.19 8.63
C VAL A 208 -6.97 -18.08 9.09
N SER A 209 -5.69 -18.38 9.21
CA SER A 209 -4.66 -17.42 9.61
C SER A 209 -3.46 -17.45 8.65
N ARG A 210 -2.68 -16.39 8.71
CA ARG A 210 -1.40 -16.23 7.99
C ARG A 210 -0.25 -16.40 8.95
#